data_2bc7275b2383dfca84e0aa8395baa77f
#
_entry.id   2bc7275b2383dfca84e0aa8395baa77f
#
_cell.length_a   1.000
_cell.length_b   1.000
_cell.length_c   1.000
_cell.angle_alpha   90.00
_cell.angle_beta   90.00
_cell.angle_gamma   90.00
#
_symmetry.space_group_name_H-M   'P 1'
#
loop_
_entity.id
_entity.type
_entity.pdbx_description
1 polymer ?
#
loop_
_entity_poly.entity_id
_entity_poly.type
_entity_poly.pdbx_seq_one_letter_code
_entity_poly.pdbx_strand_id
1 'polypeptide(L)'
;MSPLVEYFSPFMGFYADAQATAPETTLIDGPSMPEPYRSLLVTNGDMTPTLEKFHHCQLHLKVLGRVHAGEEYRRQVLLLDPSQRPVEFGAIRIHLSALLPAVQKLVLAGQRPLGGVLIENSVPHRSQPRAYFSVIGDDLINRALGVSKPCVLYGRCNTLITKDGIPIAEVVEILPP
;
A
#
# COMPACT_ATOMS: atom_id res chain seq x y z
N MET A 1 1.95 -9.01 21.48
CA MET A 1 1.89 -9.14 20.00
C MET A 1 3.22 -8.66 19.44
N SER A 2 3.83 -9.39 18.52
CA SER A 2 5.08 -8.95 17.90
C SER A 2 4.80 -7.67 17.09
N PRO A 3 5.68 -6.64 17.11
CA PRO A 3 5.52 -5.42 16.32
C PRO A 3 5.29 -5.69 14.83
N LEU A 4 5.80 -6.80 14.33
CA LEU A 4 5.63 -7.23 12.93
C LEU A 4 4.19 -7.51 12.55
N VAL A 5 3.37 -8.09 13.46
CA VAL A 5 1.95 -8.38 13.18
C VAL A 5 1.17 -7.10 12.93
N GLU A 6 1.53 -6.01 13.61
CA GLU A 6 0.88 -4.71 13.45
C GLU A 6 1.13 -4.10 12.08
N TYR A 7 2.36 -4.19 11.57
CA TYR A 7 2.72 -3.63 10.26
C TYR A 7 2.05 -4.36 9.10
N PHE A 8 1.80 -5.66 9.24
CA PHE A 8 1.08 -6.46 8.25
C PHE A 8 -0.45 -6.42 8.41
N SER A 9 -0.97 -5.73 9.41
CA SER A 9 -2.41 -5.68 9.70
C SER A 9 -3.29 -5.36 8.49
N PRO A 10 -2.99 -4.37 7.62
CA PRO A 10 -3.82 -4.12 6.44
C PRO A 10 -3.85 -5.31 5.47
N PHE A 11 -2.73 -5.99 5.29
CA PHE A 11 -2.60 -7.16 4.43
C PHE A 11 -3.34 -8.38 5.01
N MET A 12 -3.15 -8.63 6.29
CA MET A 12 -3.89 -9.70 6.99
C MET A 12 -5.40 -9.46 6.95
N GLY A 13 -5.85 -8.20 7.08
CA GLY A 13 -7.24 -7.81 6.95
C GLY A 13 -7.83 -8.15 5.58
N PHE A 14 -7.07 -7.96 4.50
CA PHE A 14 -7.49 -8.34 3.14
C PHE A 14 -7.80 -9.84 3.05
N TYR A 15 -6.94 -10.69 3.61
CA TYR A 15 -7.15 -12.13 3.60
C TYR A 15 -8.29 -12.56 4.51
N ALA A 16 -8.44 -11.93 5.67
CA ALA A 16 -9.56 -12.19 6.56
C ALA A 16 -10.91 -11.85 5.89
N ASP A 17 -10.99 -10.71 5.21
CA ASP A 17 -12.18 -10.30 4.47
C ASP A 17 -12.49 -11.27 3.30
N ALA A 18 -11.45 -11.85 2.68
CA ALA A 18 -11.57 -12.87 1.64
C ALA A 18 -11.80 -14.29 2.18
N GLN A 19 -11.82 -14.49 3.50
CA GLN A 19 -11.91 -15.79 4.15
C GLN A 19 -10.80 -16.78 3.70
N ALA A 20 -9.61 -16.23 3.47
CA ALA A 20 -8.44 -16.96 2.98
C ALA A 20 -7.26 -16.83 3.96
N THR A 21 -6.32 -17.76 3.86
CA THR A 21 -5.08 -17.71 4.63
C THR A 21 -4.05 -16.88 3.86
N ALA A 22 -3.48 -15.88 4.52
CA ALA A 22 -2.42 -15.07 3.92
C ALA A 22 -1.16 -15.93 3.67
N PRO A 23 -0.45 -15.70 2.55
CA PRO A 23 0.81 -16.39 2.28
C PRO A 23 1.88 -15.99 3.32
N GLU A 24 2.81 -16.89 3.54
CA GLU A 24 3.95 -16.63 4.41
C GLU A 24 4.85 -15.55 3.81
N THR A 25 5.20 -14.57 4.62
CA THR A 25 6.09 -13.48 4.24
C THR A 25 7.46 -13.65 4.90
N THR A 26 8.53 -13.42 4.13
CA THR A 26 9.90 -13.43 4.64
C THR A 26 10.43 -12.00 4.73
N LEU A 27 10.80 -11.57 5.94
CA LEU A 27 11.46 -10.28 6.13
C LEU A 27 12.82 -10.26 5.45
N ILE A 28 13.11 -9.15 4.80
CA ILE A 28 14.41 -8.91 4.17
C ILE A 28 14.96 -7.56 4.59
N ASP A 29 16.28 -7.44 4.59
CA ASP A 29 16.95 -6.18 4.78
C ASP A 29 16.84 -5.34 3.50
N GLY A 30 16.50 -4.05 3.63
CA GLY A 30 16.30 -3.16 2.48
C GLY A 30 17.46 -3.16 1.48
N PRO A 31 18.73 -2.98 1.93
CA PRO A 31 19.91 -3.07 1.06
C PRO A 31 20.07 -4.38 0.30
N SER A 32 19.53 -5.48 0.82
CA SER A 32 19.60 -6.82 0.19
C SER A 32 18.50 -7.05 -0.85
N MET A 33 17.56 -6.11 -0.99
CA MET A 33 16.50 -6.21 -1.99
C MET A 33 17.07 -6.07 -3.41
N PRO A 34 16.65 -6.92 -4.37
CA PRO A 34 17.13 -6.80 -5.74
C PRO A 34 16.57 -5.55 -6.45
N GLU A 35 17.28 -5.07 -7.47
CA GLU A 35 16.75 -4.04 -8.36
C GLU A 35 15.68 -4.64 -9.30
N PRO A 36 14.66 -3.88 -9.70
CA PRO A 36 14.44 -2.45 -9.38
C PRO A 36 13.74 -2.20 -8.03
N TYR A 37 13.37 -3.25 -7.32
CA TYR A 37 12.57 -3.16 -6.08
C TYR A 37 13.27 -2.37 -4.99
N ARG A 38 14.60 -2.51 -4.86
CA ARG A 38 15.39 -1.73 -3.91
C ARG A 38 15.23 -0.23 -4.15
N SER A 39 15.41 0.22 -5.39
CA SER A 39 15.27 1.63 -5.74
C SER A 39 13.84 2.15 -5.57
N LEU A 40 12.82 1.29 -5.71
CA LEU A 40 11.42 1.67 -5.61
C LEU A 40 10.88 1.62 -4.18
N LEU A 41 11.19 0.57 -3.43
CA LEU A 41 10.60 0.31 -2.12
C LEU A 41 11.43 0.87 -0.97
N VAL A 42 12.78 0.88 -1.09
CA VAL A 42 13.69 1.35 -0.03
C VAL A 42 13.85 2.87 -0.13
N THR A 43 12.77 3.58 0.14
CA THR A 43 12.69 5.04 0.08
C THR A 43 11.74 5.57 1.15
N ASN A 44 11.97 6.80 1.60
CA ASN A 44 11.08 7.54 2.49
C ASN A 44 10.01 8.33 1.71
N GLY A 45 9.95 8.17 0.39
CA GLY A 45 8.95 8.80 -0.47
C GLY A 45 7.62 8.04 -0.50
N ASP A 46 6.58 8.75 -0.92
CA ASP A 46 5.28 8.14 -1.22
C ASP A 46 5.37 7.30 -2.48
N MET A 47 4.65 6.16 -2.50
CA MET A 47 4.79 5.17 -3.57
C MET A 47 4.25 5.69 -4.91
N THR A 48 3.09 6.33 -4.93
CA THR A 48 2.49 6.80 -6.19
C THR A 48 3.45 7.66 -7.01
N PRO A 49 4.01 8.78 -6.49
CA PRO A 49 4.96 9.58 -7.28
C PRO A 49 6.27 8.82 -7.60
N THR A 50 6.70 7.90 -6.76
CA THR A 50 7.87 7.06 -7.02
C THR A 50 7.64 6.18 -8.25
N LEU A 51 6.49 5.50 -8.30
CA LEU A 51 6.12 4.63 -9.42
C LEU A 51 5.78 5.43 -10.69
N GLU A 52 5.11 6.58 -10.58
CA GLU A 52 4.85 7.46 -11.72
C GLU A 52 6.14 7.92 -12.40
N LYS A 53 7.14 8.27 -11.60
CA LYS A 53 8.47 8.62 -12.11
C LYS A 53 9.17 7.43 -12.79
N PHE A 54 9.06 6.23 -12.22
CA PHE A 54 9.68 5.02 -12.76
C PHE A 54 9.02 4.58 -14.06
N HIS A 55 7.68 4.61 -14.12
CA HIS A 55 6.90 4.19 -15.31
C HIS A 55 6.72 5.32 -16.33
N HIS A 56 7.17 6.56 -16.05
CA HIS A 56 7.02 7.74 -16.91
C HIS A 56 5.57 8.01 -17.33
N CYS A 57 4.60 7.75 -16.44
CA CYS A 57 3.17 7.95 -16.70
C CYS A 57 2.41 8.28 -15.42
N GLN A 58 1.22 8.83 -15.56
CA GLN A 58 0.28 8.96 -14.44
C GLN A 58 -0.37 7.62 -14.13
N LEU A 59 -0.57 7.33 -12.84
CA LEU A 59 -1.18 6.11 -12.38
C LEU A 59 -2.63 6.36 -11.95
N HIS A 60 -3.45 5.34 -12.14
CA HIS A 60 -4.86 5.36 -11.79
C HIS A 60 -5.14 4.39 -10.65
N LEU A 61 -5.96 4.83 -9.68
CA LEU A 61 -6.39 4.01 -8.58
C LEU A 61 -7.58 3.15 -8.99
N LYS A 62 -7.48 1.84 -8.72
CA LYS A 62 -8.61 0.90 -8.77
C LYS A 62 -8.82 0.31 -7.38
N VAL A 63 -9.99 0.55 -6.80
CA VAL A 63 -10.37 -0.06 -5.51
C VAL A 63 -10.90 -1.47 -5.77
N LEU A 64 -10.32 -2.47 -5.12
CA LEU A 64 -10.73 -3.88 -5.18
C LEU A 64 -11.77 -4.22 -4.11
N GLY A 65 -11.62 -3.64 -2.93
CA GLY A 65 -12.52 -3.82 -1.80
C GLY A 65 -12.32 -2.72 -0.77
N ARG A 66 -13.35 -2.47 0.04
CA ARG A 66 -13.29 -1.47 1.11
C ARG A 66 -14.20 -1.83 2.27
N VAL A 67 -13.77 -1.46 3.47
CA VAL A 67 -14.56 -1.58 4.69
C VAL A 67 -14.43 -0.27 5.46
N HIS A 68 -15.54 0.26 5.95
CA HIS A 68 -15.58 1.45 6.78
C HIS A 68 -16.26 1.11 8.10
N ALA A 69 -15.56 1.26 9.20
CA ALA A 69 -16.04 0.96 10.55
C ALA A 69 -15.60 2.07 11.52
N GLY A 70 -16.53 2.99 11.84
CA GLY A 70 -16.24 4.12 12.70
C GLY A 70 -15.13 5.02 12.15
N GLU A 71 -14.05 5.17 12.91
CA GLU A 71 -12.90 5.99 12.54
C GLU A 71 -11.87 5.25 11.67
N GLU A 72 -12.10 3.98 11.38
CA GLU A 72 -11.21 3.16 10.55
C GLU A 72 -11.81 2.94 9.17
N TYR A 73 -11.01 3.22 8.14
CA TYR A 73 -11.32 2.92 6.75
C TYR A 73 -10.22 2.04 6.14
N ARG A 74 -10.60 0.83 5.74
CA ARG A 74 -9.68 -0.09 5.05
C ARG A 74 -10.06 -0.20 3.58
N ARG A 75 -9.06 -0.29 2.72
CA ARG A 75 -9.26 -0.59 1.31
C ARG A 75 -8.10 -1.40 0.74
N GLN A 76 -8.41 -2.22 -0.26
CA GLN A 76 -7.45 -2.87 -1.13
C GLN A 76 -7.51 -2.20 -2.49
N VAL A 77 -6.36 -1.91 -3.04
CA VAL A 77 -6.26 -1.11 -4.26
C VAL A 77 -5.21 -1.67 -5.21
N LEU A 78 -5.36 -1.32 -6.49
CA LEU A 78 -4.30 -1.40 -7.48
C LEU A 78 -3.95 0.01 -7.94
N LEU A 79 -2.67 0.26 -8.17
CA LEU A 79 -2.24 1.32 -9.05
C LEU A 79 -2.07 0.72 -10.46
N LEU A 80 -2.70 1.36 -11.43
CA LEU A 80 -2.72 0.92 -12.82
C LEU A 80 -2.03 1.96 -13.70
N ASP A 81 -1.25 1.49 -14.67
CA ASP A 81 -0.75 2.35 -15.74
C ASP A 81 -1.87 2.71 -16.75
N PRO A 82 -1.63 3.62 -17.71
CA PRO A 82 -2.62 3.98 -18.73
C PRO A 82 -3.12 2.79 -19.58
N SER A 83 -2.34 1.72 -19.67
CA SER A 83 -2.73 0.47 -20.36
C SER A 83 -3.50 -0.50 -19.46
N GLN A 84 -3.90 -0.05 -18.26
CA GLN A 84 -4.62 -0.85 -17.25
C GLN A 84 -3.81 -2.02 -16.68
N ARG A 85 -2.46 -1.98 -16.77
CA ARG A 85 -1.62 -2.99 -16.14
C ARG A 85 -1.37 -2.61 -14.68
N PRO A 86 -1.52 -3.56 -13.75
CA PRO A 86 -1.18 -3.32 -12.36
C PRO A 86 0.33 -3.09 -12.18
N VAL A 87 0.68 -2.02 -11.49
CA VAL A 87 2.07 -1.69 -11.12
C VAL A 87 2.28 -1.75 -9.62
N GLU A 88 1.21 -1.82 -8.84
CA GLU A 88 1.24 -2.00 -7.39
C GLU A 88 -0.08 -2.60 -6.90
N PHE A 89 0.02 -3.51 -5.93
CA PHE A 89 -1.07 -3.88 -5.03
C PHE A 89 -0.84 -3.21 -3.67
N GLY A 90 -1.87 -2.53 -3.16
CA GLY A 90 -1.84 -1.88 -1.86
C GLY A 90 -2.97 -2.37 -0.95
N ALA A 91 -2.64 -2.70 0.30
CA ALA A 91 -3.60 -2.89 1.37
C ALA A 91 -3.40 -1.79 2.41
N ILE A 92 -4.45 -1.01 2.70
CA ILE A 92 -4.34 0.22 3.48
C ILE A 92 -5.37 0.23 4.61
N ARG A 93 -4.93 0.62 5.81
CA ARG A 93 -5.77 1.00 6.93
C ARG A 93 -5.57 2.48 7.22
N ILE A 94 -6.64 3.25 7.17
CA ILE A 94 -6.62 4.72 7.28
C ILE A 94 -7.37 5.11 8.56
N HIS A 95 -6.74 5.95 9.38
CA HIS A 95 -7.30 6.53 10.60
C HIS A 95 -7.97 7.86 10.24
N LEU A 96 -9.28 7.85 10.06
CA LEU A 96 -10.04 9.03 9.64
C LEU A 96 -9.95 10.19 10.64
N SER A 97 -9.86 9.88 11.94
CA SER A 97 -9.70 10.87 13.01
C SER A 97 -8.41 11.73 12.88
N ALA A 98 -7.39 11.23 12.17
CA ALA A 98 -6.19 12.00 11.88
C ALA A 98 -6.36 13.03 10.74
N LEU A 99 -7.53 13.06 10.08
CA LEU A 99 -7.81 13.88 8.91
C LEU A 99 -8.96 14.86 9.17
N LEU A 100 -8.89 16.04 8.57
CA LEU A 100 -10.01 16.99 8.58
C LEU A 100 -11.23 16.41 7.83
N PRO A 101 -12.46 16.77 8.20
CA PRO A 101 -13.69 16.23 7.58
C PRO A 101 -13.75 16.38 6.06
N ALA A 102 -13.22 17.47 5.51
CA ALA A 102 -13.16 17.67 4.07
C ALA A 102 -12.24 16.64 3.37
N VAL A 103 -11.10 16.32 3.98
CA VAL A 103 -10.14 15.33 3.48
C VAL A 103 -10.70 13.91 3.64
N GLN A 104 -11.37 13.61 4.76
CA GLN A 104 -12.05 12.34 4.98
C GLN A 104 -13.03 12.01 3.83
N LYS A 105 -13.84 12.99 3.40
CA LYS A 105 -14.78 12.82 2.27
C LYS A 105 -14.06 12.42 0.98
N LEU A 106 -12.93 13.04 0.68
CA LEU A 106 -12.14 12.71 -0.52
C LEU A 106 -11.52 11.31 -0.44
N VAL A 107 -11.03 10.93 0.75
CA VAL A 107 -10.49 9.59 1.00
C VAL A 107 -11.57 8.52 0.85
N LEU A 108 -12.74 8.74 1.45
CA LEU A 108 -13.89 7.83 1.37
C LEU A 108 -14.47 7.71 -0.04
N ALA A 109 -14.38 8.76 -0.87
CA ALA A 109 -14.77 8.70 -2.27
C ALA A 109 -13.95 7.67 -3.07
N GLY A 110 -12.72 7.37 -2.65
CA GLY A 110 -11.91 6.29 -3.22
C GLY A 110 -11.47 6.48 -4.67
N GLN A 111 -11.45 7.72 -5.15
CA GLN A 111 -11.14 8.02 -6.55
C GLN A 111 -9.65 8.24 -6.81
N ARG A 112 -8.88 8.52 -5.76
CA ARG A 112 -7.45 8.88 -5.88
C ARG A 112 -6.59 8.18 -4.82
N PRO A 113 -5.29 7.96 -5.11
CA PRO A 113 -4.33 7.48 -4.13
C PRO A 113 -4.30 8.38 -2.89
N LEU A 114 -4.09 7.79 -1.70
CA LEU A 114 -4.09 8.54 -0.43
C LEU A 114 -3.03 9.65 -0.44
N GLY A 115 -1.79 9.34 -0.82
CA GLY A 115 -0.71 10.32 -0.89
C GLY A 115 -1.07 11.53 -1.75
N GLY A 116 -1.69 11.32 -2.91
CA GLY A 116 -2.19 12.40 -3.78
C GLY A 116 -3.22 13.28 -3.09
N VAL A 117 -4.20 12.67 -2.39
CA VAL A 117 -5.21 13.41 -1.63
C VAL A 117 -4.55 14.25 -0.54
N LEU A 118 -3.58 13.71 0.19
CA LEU A 118 -2.87 14.43 1.26
C LEU A 118 -2.08 15.62 0.72
N ILE A 119 -1.33 15.43 -0.36
CA ILE A 119 -0.50 16.47 -1.01
C ILE A 119 -1.39 17.61 -1.52
N GLU A 120 -2.43 17.31 -2.29
CA GLU A 120 -3.32 18.30 -2.89
C GLU A 120 -4.11 19.12 -1.87
N ASN A 121 -4.37 18.54 -0.70
CA ASN A 121 -5.05 19.23 0.40
C ASN A 121 -4.08 19.81 1.44
N SER A 122 -2.78 19.86 1.12
CA SER A 122 -1.74 20.42 1.99
C SER A 122 -1.74 19.81 3.40
N VAL A 123 -2.03 18.50 3.50
CA VAL A 123 -1.92 17.75 4.75
C VAL A 123 -0.45 17.37 4.98
N PRO A 124 0.23 17.97 5.97
CA PRO A 124 1.62 17.65 6.24
C PRO A 124 1.74 16.20 6.71
N HIS A 125 2.52 15.42 5.99
CA HIS A 125 2.77 14.02 6.34
C HIS A 125 4.18 13.59 5.92
N ARG A 126 4.61 12.47 6.45
CA ARG A 126 5.84 11.78 6.03
C ARG A 126 5.61 10.29 5.98
N SER A 127 6.26 9.67 5.03
CA SER A 127 6.33 8.23 4.85
C SER A 127 7.41 7.65 5.78
N GLN A 128 7.10 6.55 6.46
CA GLN A 128 8.00 5.88 7.39
C GLN A 128 7.97 4.38 7.14
N PRO A 129 8.87 3.84 6.30
CA PRO A 129 9.00 2.42 6.09
C PRO A 129 9.26 1.68 7.41
N ARG A 130 8.56 0.58 7.65
CA ARG A 130 8.62 -0.23 8.88
C ARG A 130 9.27 -1.57 8.67
N ALA A 131 9.04 -2.18 7.52
CA ALA A 131 9.61 -3.46 7.17
C ALA A 131 9.65 -3.63 5.65
N TYR A 132 10.59 -4.44 5.19
CA TYR A 132 10.65 -4.92 3.82
C TYR A 132 10.53 -6.43 3.83
N PHE A 133 9.91 -6.99 2.80
CA PHE A 133 9.63 -8.41 2.75
C PHE A 133 9.57 -8.95 1.32
N SER A 134 9.73 -10.25 1.22
CA SER A 134 9.37 -11.02 0.03
C SER A 134 8.18 -11.94 0.35
N VAL A 135 7.42 -12.27 -0.67
CA VAL A 135 6.28 -13.19 -0.60
C VAL A 135 6.19 -13.96 -1.91
N ILE A 136 5.85 -15.24 -1.84
CA ILE A 136 5.44 -15.96 -3.04
C ILE A 136 3.96 -15.67 -3.26
N GLY A 137 3.65 -15.02 -4.38
CA GLY A 137 2.27 -14.64 -4.70
C GLY A 137 1.37 -15.87 -4.77
N ASP A 138 0.28 -15.82 -4.02
CA ASP A 138 -0.81 -16.78 -4.10
C ASP A 138 -1.83 -16.40 -5.19
N ASP A 139 -2.91 -17.16 -5.30
CA ASP A 139 -3.94 -16.91 -6.31
C ASP A 139 -4.62 -15.54 -6.18
N LEU A 140 -4.77 -15.01 -4.97
CA LEU A 140 -5.39 -13.69 -4.76
C LEU A 140 -4.49 -12.57 -5.24
N ILE A 141 -3.23 -12.55 -4.80
CA ILE A 141 -2.26 -11.52 -5.18
C ILE A 141 -1.88 -11.64 -6.65
N ASN A 142 -1.62 -12.87 -7.13
CA ASN A 142 -1.27 -13.10 -8.52
C ASN A 142 -2.39 -12.64 -9.47
N ARG A 143 -3.64 -12.93 -9.13
CA ARG A 143 -4.80 -12.46 -9.90
C ARG A 143 -4.90 -10.93 -9.86
N ALA A 144 -4.71 -10.32 -8.71
CA ALA A 144 -4.75 -8.86 -8.56
C ALA A 144 -3.67 -8.18 -9.39
N LEU A 145 -2.43 -8.69 -9.36
CA LEU A 145 -1.29 -8.13 -10.09
C LEU A 145 -1.18 -8.62 -11.55
N GLY A 146 -2.07 -9.49 -12.01
CA GLY A 146 -2.01 -10.05 -13.37
C GLY A 146 -0.83 -10.99 -13.60
N VAL A 147 -0.31 -11.61 -12.55
CA VAL A 147 0.82 -12.54 -12.60
C VAL A 147 0.29 -13.94 -12.92
N SER A 148 0.81 -14.55 -13.99
CA SER A 148 0.30 -15.83 -14.49
C SER A 148 0.91 -17.07 -13.82
N LYS A 149 2.04 -16.91 -13.12
CA LYS A 149 2.74 -18.01 -12.44
C LYS A 149 3.23 -17.55 -11.07
N PRO A 150 3.22 -18.40 -10.04
CA PRO A 150 3.81 -18.07 -8.76
C PRO A 150 5.27 -17.62 -8.93
N CYS A 151 5.59 -16.48 -8.36
CA CYS A 151 6.94 -15.94 -8.34
C CYS A 151 7.17 -15.20 -7.02
N VAL A 152 8.42 -14.88 -6.75
CA VAL A 152 8.78 -14.04 -5.61
C VAL A 152 8.42 -12.60 -5.95
N LEU A 153 7.59 -12.01 -5.11
CA LEU A 153 7.20 -10.60 -5.14
C LEU A 153 7.89 -9.89 -3.97
N TYR A 154 8.09 -8.59 -4.10
CA TYR A 154 8.70 -7.77 -3.06
C TYR A 154 7.75 -6.68 -2.63
N GLY A 155 7.80 -6.36 -1.34
CA GLY A 155 6.94 -5.34 -0.76
C GLY A 155 7.56 -4.62 0.42
N ARG A 156 6.85 -3.58 0.85
CA ARG A 156 7.15 -2.87 2.10
C ARG A 156 5.91 -2.69 2.94
N CYS A 157 6.10 -2.65 4.25
CA CYS A 157 5.15 -2.09 5.19
C CYS A 157 5.56 -0.65 5.48
N ASN A 158 4.62 0.27 5.39
CA ASN A 158 4.87 1.69 5.55
C ASN A 158 3.81 2.32 6.46
N THR A 159 4.18 3.34 7.23
CA THR A 159 3.23 4.16 7.99
C THR A 159 3.32 5.60 7.49
N LEU A 160 2.20 6.17 7.12
CA LEU A 160 2.09 7.62 6.91
C LEU A 160 1.76 8.26 8.26
N ILE A 161 2.55 9.24 8.66
CA ILE A 161 2.38 9.94 9.94
C ILE A 161 2.32 11.44 9.73
N THR A 162 1.59 12.12 10.62
CA THR A 162 1.60 13.58 10.70
C THR A 162 2.97 14.09 11.13
N LYS A 163 3.18 15.42 11.09
CA LYS A 163 4.38 16.08 11.62
C LYS A 163 4.61 15.75 13.12
N ASP A 164 3.53 15.52 13.87
CA ASP A 164 3.56 15.22 15.31
C ASP A 164 3.69 13.72 15.60
N GLY A 165 3.86 12.89 14.57
CA GLY A 165 4.05 11.45 14.69
C GLY A 165 2.77 10.63 14.84
N ILE A 166 1.59 11.23 14.65
CA ILE A 166 0.31 10.52 14.72
C ILE A 166 0.11 9.73 13.43
N PRO A 167 -0.22 8.42 13.50
CA PRO A 167 -0.50 7.61 12.33
C PRO A 167 -1.71 8.15 11.55
N ILE A 168 -1.54 8.35 10.26
CA ILE A 168 -2.61 8.63 9.29
C ILE A 168 -3.07 7.33 8.64
N ALA A 169 -2.11 6.49 8.26
CA ALA A 169 -2.40 5.20 7.64
C ALA A 169 -1.23 4.22 7.78
N GLU A 170 -1.56 2.93 7.88
CA GLU A 170 -0.65 1.82 7.65
C GLU A 170 -0.92 1.24 6.26
N VAL A 171 0.15 0.97 5.54
CA VAL A 171 0.11 0.53 4.14
C VAL A 171 1.01 -0.68 3.97
N VAL A 172 0.52 -1.71 3.30
CA VAL A 172 1.34 -2.79 2.75
C VAL A 172 1.30 -2.64 1.23
N GLU A 173 2.46 -2.51 0.62
CA GLU A 173 2.65 -2.28 -0.81
C GLU A 173 3.43 -3.44 -1.40
N ILE A 174 2.93 -4.06 -2.49
CA ILE A 174 3.56 -5.18 -3.19
C ILE A 174 3.66 -4.83 -4.67
N LEU A 175 4.85 -4.97 -5.23
CA LEU A 175 5.10 -4.70 -6.64
C LEU A 175 5.09 -6.00 -7.47
N PRO A 176 4.60 -5.94 -8.73
CA PRO A 176 4.70 -7.06 -9.68
C PRO A 176 6.16 -7.32 -10.08
N PRO A 177 6.46 -8.47 -10.70
CA PRO A 177 7.79 -8.81 -11.18
C PRO A 177 8.25 -7.93 -12.35
#